data_ec1e1ee0a627ac667f4ba05f12a31d92
#
_entry.id   ec1e1ee0a627ac667f4ba05f12a31d92
#
_cell.length_a   1.000
_cell.length_b   1.000
_cell.length_c   1.000
_cell.angle_alpha   90.00
_cell.angle_beta   90.00
_cell.angle_gamma   90.00
#
_symmetry.space_group_name_H-M   'P 1'
#
loop_
_entity.id
_entity.type
_entity.pdbx_description
1 polymer ?
#
loop_
_entity_poly.entity_id
_entity_poly.type
_entity_poly.pdbx_seq_one_letter_code
_entity_poly.pdbx_strand_id
1 'polypeptide(L)'
;LLWAGKCGLWAFGVFTSSTALAQTGAQLPLLVGTGATGVSFSVPVQTLLFFTALSFLPAILLMMTGFTRIVIVLSLMRQALGTQSSPPNQVIVGLSLFLTFFVMGPTLDKVYADAYLPYTKNAITFEQALQKGEDPLRQFMAKQTRQADLSLFVKLAKLEPGVTAQTAPMRILVPAFVISELKSAFQIGFMVFIPFLVIDIVVASVLMSLGMMMLSPVLVALPFKLMLFVLADGWNLLVGSL
;
A
#
# COMPACT_ATOMS: atom_id res chain seq x y z
N LEU A 1 60.32 36.04 1.00
CA LEU A 1 61.07 35.34 2.07
C LEU A 1 60.60 33.90 2.16
N LEU A 2 61.27 33.02 1.39
CA LEU A 2 62.17 31.98 1.89
C LEU A 2 61.50 30.99 2.86
N TRP A 3 61.27 29.79 2.39
CA TRP A 3 62.13 28.61 2.55
C TRP A 3 61.62 27.45 1.68
N ALA A 4 62.30 27.12 0.78
CA ALA A 4 62.92 26.04 0.09
C ALA A 4 63.23 24.83 0.98
N GLY A 5 63.03 23.64 0.46
CA GLY A 5 63.86 22.54 0.92
C GLY A 5 63.29 21.16 0.86
N LYS A 6 63.70 20.46 -0.18
CA LYS A 6 64.21 19.06 -0.25
C LYS A 6 63.15 17.96 -0.40
N CYS A 7 63.04 17.44 -1.61
CA CYS A 7 63.85 16.29 -2.16
C CYS A 7 63.80 15.05 -1.29
N GLY A 8 63.25 14.04 -1.84
CA GLY A 8 63.38 12.67 -1.38
C GLY A 8 62.78 11.68 -2.36
N LEU A 9 63.52 11.43 -3.48
CA LEU A 9 63.43 10.19 -4.27
C LEU A 9 63.70 8.99 -3.36
N TRP A 10 62.87 8.02 -3.36
CA TRP A 10 63.22 6.58 -3.23
C TRP A 10 62.06 5.82 -3.84
N ALA A 11 62.23 5.33 -4.99
CA ALA A 11 62.92 4.09 -5.42
C ALA A 11 61.93 2.91 -5.43
N PHE A 12 61.67 2.51 -6.66
CA PHE A 12 61.63 1.12 -7.10
C PHE A 12 61.54 0.07 -5.99
N GLY A 13 60.40 -0.58 -5.93
CA GLY A 13 60.22 -1.71 -5.05
C GLY A 13 59.13 -2.65 -5.55
N VAL A 14 59.56 -3.56 -6.43
CA VAL A 14 59.03 -4.92 -6.53
C VAL A 14 57.56 -5.08 -6.91
N PHE A 15 57.29 -5.17 -8.19
CA PHE A 15 56.22 -5.96 -8.76
C PHE A 15 56.38 -7.42 -8.28
N THR A 16 55.83 -7.74 -7.13
CA THR A 16 55.54 -9.14 -6.80
C THR A 16 54.28 -9.49 -7.54
N SER A 17 54.40 -10.27 -8.57
CA SER A 17 53.36 -11.03 -9.22
C SER A 17 52.65 -11.86 -8.17
N SER A 18 51.55 -11.31 -7.60
CA SER A 18 50.57 -12.07 -6.89
C SER A 18 49.89 -12.97 -7.90
N THR A 19 50.32 -14.22 -7.94
CA THR A 19 49.53 -15.29 -8.53
C THR A 19 48.16 -15.22 -7.87
N ALA A 20 47.19 -14.76 -8.64
CA ALA A 20 45.77 -14.90 -8.27
C ALA A 20 45.56 -16.42 -8.13
N LEU A 21 45.57 -16.90 -6.89
CA LEU A 21 44.88 -18.14 -6.54
C LEU A 21 43.46 -17.94 -6.94
N ALA A 22 43.09 -18.54 -8.08
CA ALA A 22 41.67 -18.74 -8.43
C ALA A 22 41.04 -19.39 -7.21
N GLN A 23 40.29 -18.60 -6.45
CA GLN A 23 39.43 -19.13 -5.43
C GLN A 23 38.49 -20.07 -6.17
N THR A 24 38.76 -21.36 -6.05
CA THR A 24 37.77 -22.40 -6.31
C THR A 24 36.56 -21.95 -5.57
N GLY A 25 35.54 -21.52 -6.33
CA GLY A 25 34.26 -21.12 -5.79
C GLY A 25 33.83 -22.12 -4.75
N ALA A 26 33.68 -21.68 -3.52
CA ALA A 26 33.10 -22.48 -2.46
C ALA A 26 31.75 -22.93 -2.98
N GLN A 27 31.68 -24.15 -3.48
CA GLN A 27 30.44 -24.81 -3.78
C GLN A 27 29.77 -25.00 -2.42
N LEU A 28 28.85 -24.07 -2.10
CA LEU A 28 27.94 -24.25 -0.98
C LEU A 28 27.29 -25.62 -1.14
N PRO A 29 27.30 -26.47 -0.11
CA PRO A 29 26.72 -27.81 -0.21
C PRO A 29 25.24 -27.66 -0.57
N LEU A 30 24.90 -28.06 -1.78
CA LEU A 30 23.55 -28.12 -2.29
C LEU A 30 22.82 -29.24 -1.57
N LEU A 31 22.19 -28.95 -0.46
CA LEU A 31 21.22 -29.86 0.13
C LEU A 31 20.00 -29.91 -0.80
N VAL A 32 19.91 -30.94 -1.59
CA VAL A 32 18.76 -31.21 -2.48
C VAL A 32 17.63 -31.77 -1.64
N GLY A 33 16.66 -30.93 -1.30
CA GLY A 33 15.39 -31.40 -0.72
C GLY A 33 14.44 -31.81 -1.84
N THR A 34 14.02 -33.08 -1.85
CA THR A 34 12.95 -33.56 -2.74
C THR A 34 11.62 -33.10 -2.19
N GLY A 35 10.98 -32.14 -2.87
CA GLY A 35 9.60 -31.75 -2.56
C GLY A 35 8.60 -32.81 -3.04
N ALA A 36 7.44 -32.89 -2.42
CA ALA A 36 6.37 -33.89 -2.68
C ALA A 36 5.82 -33.85 -4.13
N THR A 37 6.25 -32.94 -4.97
CA THR A 37 5.83 -32.77 -6.39
C THR A 37 6.91 -33.11 -7.40
N GLY A 38 8.01 -33.75 -6.98
CA GLY A 38 9.07 -34.23 -7.89
C GLY A 38 9.98 -33.14 -8.49
N VAL A 39 9.80 -31.86 -8.11
CA VAL A 39 10.67 -30.75 -8.52
C VAL A 39 11.66 -30.50 -7.40
N SER A 40 12.94 -30.85 -7.62
CA SER A 40 14.03 -30.57 -6.67
C SER A 40 14.56 -29.16 -6.90
N PHE A 41 14.26 -28.25 -5.99
CA PHE A 41 14.90 -26.92 -5.98
C PHE A 41 16.15 -26.99 -5.10
N SER A 42 17.24 -26.38 -5.57
CA SER A 42 18.43 -26.17 -4.73
C SER A 42 18.10 -25.23 -3.56
N VAL A 43 18.70 -25.48 -2.38
CA VAL A 43 18.49 -24.65 -1.17
C VAL A 43 18.60 -23.14 -1.44
N PRO A 44 19.53 -22.62 -2.27
CA PRO A 44 19.58 -21.21 -2.62
C PRO A 44 18.35 -20.70 -3.36
N VAL A 45 17.77 -21.51 -4.27
CA VAL A 45 16.54 -21.13 -5.00
C VAL A 45 15.33 -21.13 -4.08
N GLN A 46 15.26 -22.09 -3.18
CA GLN A 46 14.19 -22.23 -2.20
C GLN A 46 14.18 -21.05 -1.20
N THR A 47 15.35 -20.69 -0.68
CA THR A 47 15.50 -19.51 0.20
C THR A 47 15.19 -18.21 -0.53
N LEU A 48 15.62 -18.06 -1.79
CA LEU A 48 15.31 -16.90 -2.61
C LEU A 48 13.80 -16.76 -2.82
N LEU A 49 13.12 -17.85 -3.19
CA LEU A 49 11.65 -17.85 -3.34
C LEU A 49 10.94 -17.49 -2.04
N PHE A 50 11.41 -18.03 -0.89
CA PHE A 50 10.85 -17.72 0.42
C PHE A 50 10.98 -16.23 0.75
N PHE A 51 12.18 -15.64 0.61
CA PHE A 51 12.36 -14.21 0.88
C PHE A 51 11.60 -13.32 -0.11
N THR A 52 11.52 -13.72 -1.36
CA THR A 52 10.70 -13.02 -2.36
C THR A 52 9.22 -13.05 -1.98
N ALA A 53 8.68 -14.21 -1.64
CA ALA A 53 7.30 -14.34 -1.17
C ALA A 53 7.05 -13.51 0.10
N LEU A 54 7.98 -13.53 1.06
CA LEU A 54 7.90 -12.76 2.30
C LEU A 54 7.89 -11.25 2.05
N SER A 55 8.61 -10.77 1.03
CA SER A 55 8.64 -9.33 0.70
C SER A 55 7.32 -8.80 0.15
N PHE A 56 6.49 -9.64 -0.49
CA PHE A 56 5.16 -9.28 -0.97
C PHE A 56 4.07 -9.36 0.11
N LEU A 57 4.32 -10.09 1.20
CA LEU A 57 3.32 -10.31 2.25
C LEU A 57 2.75 -9.01 2.84
N PRO A 58 3.55 -7.98 3.20
CA PRO A 58 3.01 -6.73 3.74
C PRO A 58 2.10 -6.00 2.74
N ALA A 59 2.45 -6.00 1.46
CA ALA A 59 1.64 -5.37 0.41
C ALA A 59 0.27 -6.07 0.26
N ILE A 60 0.27 -7.41 0.25
CA ILE A 60 -0.97 -8.21 0.16
C ILE A 60 -1.87 -7.93 1.38
N LEU A 61 -1.29 -7.93 2.60
CA LEU A 61 -2.05 -7.65 3.81
C LEU A 61 -2.67 -6.24 3.80
N LEU A 62 -1.92 -5.22 3.36
CA LEU A 62 -2.46 -3.86 3.23
C LEU A 62 -3.60 -3.80 2.20
N MET A 63 -3.51 -4.55 1.10
CA MET A 63 -4.57 -4.62 0.10
C MET A 63 -5.83 -5.34 0.59
N MET A 64 -5.74 -6.19 1.62
CA MET A 64 -6.89 -6.85 2.26
C MET A 64 -7.56 -5.98 3.34
N THR A 65 -7.09 -4.76 3.53
CA THR A 65 -7.62 -3.78 4.50
C THR A 65 -8.21 -2.56 3.80
N GLY A 66 -8.83 -1.65 4.57
CA GLY A 66 -9.32 -0.36 4.06
C GLY A 66 -8.22 0.65 3.70
N PHE A 67 -6.93 0.29 3.80
CA PHE A 67 -5.80 1.19 3.56
C PHE A 67 -5.86 1.84 2.18
N THR A 68 -6.15 1.06 1.14
CA THR A 68 -6.22 1.55 -0.24
C THR A 68 -7.27 2.64 -0.40
N ARG A 69 -8.47 2.47 0.19
CA ARG A 69 -9.53 3.49 0.18
C ARG A 69 -9.05 4.77 0.85
N ILE A 70 -8.53 4.66 2.06
CA ILE A 70 -8.15 5.80 2.90
C ILE A 70 -7.04 6.62 2.24
N VAL A 71 -5.98 5.97 1.74
CA VAL A 71 -4.85 6.69 1.13
C VAL A 71 -5.26 7.42 -0.15
N ILE A 72 -6.16 6.84 -0.94
CA ILE A 72 -6.67 7.47 -2.17
C ILE A 72 -7.55 8.67 -1.83
N VAL A 73 -8.49 8.53 -0.89
CA VAL A 73 -9.38 9.63 -0.48
C VAL A 73 -8.57 10.81 0.09
N LEU A 74 -7.59 10.55 0.97
CA LEU A 74 -6.72 11.60 1.51
C LEU A 74 -5.87 12.27 0.43
N SER A 75 -5.40 11.49 -0.56
CA SER A 75 -4.63 12.04 -1.68
C SER A 75 -5.50 12.91 -2.59
N LEU A 76 -6.74 12.49 -2.88
CA LEU A 76 -7.71 13.27 -3.66
C LEU A 76 -8.14 14.54 -2.92
N MET A 77 -8.33 14.48 -1.60
CA MET A 77 -8.61 15.65 -0.78
C MET A 77 -7.48 16.69 -0.87
N ARG A 78 -6.22 16.27 -0.75
CA ARG A 78 -5.06 17.17 -0.94
C ARG A 78 -5.09 17.86 -2.31
N GLN A 79 -5.39 17.09 -3.36
CA GLN A 79 -5.51 17.64 -4.72
C GLN A 79 -6.68 18.63 -4.84
N ALA A 80 -7.84 18.32 -4.25
CA ALA A 80 -9.01 19.18 -4.26
C ALA A 80 -8.74 20.53 -3.60
N LEU A 81 -7.99 20.54 -2.49
CA LEU A 81 -7.56 21.76 -1.82
C LEU A 81 -6.59 22.61 -2.65
N GLY A 82 -5.97 22.04 -3.70
CA GLY A 82 -4.96 22.75 -4.50
C GLY A 82 -3.58 22.80 -3.86
N THR A 83 -3.36 22.15 -2.74
CA THR A 83 -2.07 22.07 -2.06
C THR A 83 -1.24 20.94 -2.65
N GLN A 84 -0.37 21.24 -3.63
CA GLN A 84 0.35 20.21 -4.39
C GLN A 84 1.35 19.39 -3.54
N SER A 85 1.93 19.98 -2.50
CA SER A 85 3.00 19.38 -1.70
C SER A 85 2.70 19.25 -0.20
N SER A 86 1.61 19.82 0.29
CA SER A 86 1.24 19.81 1.71
C SER A 86 -0.17 19.21 1.91
N PRO A 87 -0.33 18.23 2.81
CA PRO A 87 0.70 17.54 3.59
C PRO A 87 1.60 16.63 2.74
N PRO A 88 2.86 16.36 3.15
CA PRO A 88 3.76 15.44 2.46
C PRO A 88 3.19 14.01 2.34
N ASN A 89 3.63 13.26 1.33
CA ASN A 89 3.15 11.88 1.11
C ASN A 89 3.33 10.99 2.33
N GLN A 90 4.43 11.15 3.07
CA GLN A 90 4.69 10.37 4.29
C GLN A 90 3.63 10.60 5.36
N VAL A 91 3.14 11.84 5.52
CA VAL A 91 2.06 12.17 6.47
C VAL A 91 0.74 11.53 6.02
N ILE A 92 0.43 11.57 4.71
CA ILE A 92 -0.78 10.91 4.17
C ILE A 92 -0.71 9.41 4.41
N VAL A 93 0.41 8.77 4.11
CA VAL A 93 0.60 7.32 4.33
C VAL A 93 0.52 6.99 5.82
N GLY A 94 1.19 7.76 6.68
CA GLY A 94 1.14 7.57 8.13
C GLY A 94 -0.28 7.69 8.68
N LEU A 95 -1.01 8.75 8.31
CA LEU A 95 -2.40 8.95 8.71
C LEU A 95 -3.30 7.83 8.17
N SER A 96 -3.09 7.40 6.92
CA SER A 96 -3.83 6.28 6.33
C SER A 96 -3.62 4.99 7.11
N LEU A 97 -2.39 4.71 7.56
CA LEU A 97 -2.11 3.54 8.40
C LEU A 97 -2.82 3.63 9.75
N PHE A 98 -2.76 4.79 10.44
CA PHE A 98 -3.47 4.98 11.71
C PHE A 98 -4.96 4.75 11.58
N LEU A 99 -5.60 5.37 10.57
CA LEU A 99 -7.03 5.21 10.31
C LEU A 99 -7.36 3.76 9.94
N THR A 100 -6.50 3.10 9.17
CA THR A 100 -6.67 1.69 8.82
C THR A 100 -6.65 0.81 10.08
N PHE A 101 -5.67 0.99 10.97
CA PHE A 101 -5.62 0.23 12.21
C PHE A 101 -6.85 0.49 13.09
N PHE A 102 -7.32 1.72 13.14
CA PHE A 102 -8.53 2.06 13.87
C PHE A 102 -9.78 1.36 13.30
N VAL A 103 -9.99 1.43 11.99
CA VAL A 103 -11.13 0.79 11.31
C VAL A 103 -11.05 -0.73 11.38
N MET A 104 -9.84 -1.29 11.26
CA MET A 104 -9.59 -2.73 11.33
C MET A 104 -9.54 -3.28 12.77
N GLY A 105 -9.54 -2.42 13.80
CA GLY A 105 -9.44 -2.83 15.19
C GLY A 105 -10.32 -4.01 15.57
N PRO A 106 -11.65 -3.95 15.36
CA PRO A 106 -12.55 -5.07 15.71
C PRO A 106 -12.23 -6.38 14.95
N THR A 107 -11.71 -6.27 13.73
CA THR A 107 -11.31 -7.45 12.93
C THR A 107 -10.00 -8.04 13.44
N LEU A 108 -9.03 -7.18 13.77
CA LEU A 108 -7.74 -7.59 14.33
C LEU A 108 -7.90 -8.23 15.72
N ASP A 109 -8.79 -7.68 16.55
CA ASP A 109 -9.12 -8.26 17.86
C ASP A 109 -9.67 -9.69 17.73
N LYS A 110 -10.52 -9.94 16.72
CA LYS A 110 -10.99 -11.30 16.42
C LYS A 110 -9.88 -12.22 15.96
N VAL A 111 -9.02 -11.77 15.04
CA VAL A 111 -7.86 -12.55 14.59
C VAL A 111 -6.96 -12.91 15.78
N TYR A 112 -6.74 -11.95 16.68
CA TYR A 112 -5.96 -12.17 17.89
C TYR A 112 -6.60 -13.21 18.82
N ALA A 113 -7.90 -13.07 19.09
CA ALA A 113 -8.63 -13.94 20.02
C ALA A 113 -8.84 -15.37 19.46
N ASP A 114 -9.19 -15.50 18.19
CA ASP A 114 -9.64 -16.75 17.60
C ASP A 114 -8.47 -17.57 16.98
N ALA A 115 -7.40 -16.89 16.55
CA ALA A 115 -6.26 -17.54 15.89
C ALA A 115 -4.96 -17.43 16.72
N TYR A 116 -4.51 -16.23 17.04
CA TYR A 116 -3.20 -16.02 17.66
C TYR A 116 -3.15 -16.58 19.09
N LEU A 117 -4.12 -16.25 19.93
CA LEU A 117 -4.14 -16.64 21.34
C LEU A 117 -4.23 -18.18 21.54
N PRO A 118 -5.10 -18.92 20.82
CA PRO A 118 -5.12 -20.39 20.90
C PRO A 118 -3.84 -21.03 20.36
N TYR A 119 -3.23 -20.44 19.32
CA TYR A 119 -1.96 -20.92 18.78
C TYR A 119 -0.82 -20.80 19.79
N THR A 120 -0.67 -19.65 20.45
CA THR A 120 0.36 -19.45 21.48
C THR A 120 0.18 -20.34 22.70
N LYS A 121 -1.04 -20.77 22.99
CA LYS A 121 -1.36 -21.75 24.05
C LYS A 121 -1.22 -23.19 23.59
N ASN A 122 -0.71 -23.45 22.39
CA ASN A 122 -0.60 -24.79 21.77
C ASN A 122 -1.94 -25.54 21.70
N ALA A 123 -3.08 -24.82 21.69
CA ALA A 123 -4.41 -25.45 21.61
C ALA A 123 -4.80 -25.79 20.16
N ILE A 124 -4.17 -25.14 19.19
CA ILE A 124 -4.40 -25.35 17.75
C ILE A 124 -3.07 -25.41 17.00
N THR A 125 -3.05 -26.09 15.85
CA THR A 125 -1.89 -26.09 14.95
C THR A 125 -1.76 -24.79 14.18
N PHE A 126 -0.57 -24.52 13.61
CA PHE A 126 -0.35 -23.34 12.76
C PHE A 126 -1.33 -23.26 11.58
N GLU A 127 -1.62 -24.39 10.97
CA GLU A 127 -2.56 -24.47 9.84
C GLU A 127 -4.00 -24.10 10.26
N GLN A 128 -4.44 -24.59 11.41
CA GLN A 128 -5.74 -24.22 12.00
C GLN A 128 -5.78 -22.74 12.41
N ALA A 129 -4.69 -22.20 12.93
CA ALA A 129 -4.58 -20.79 13.27
C ALA A 129 -4.69 -19.89 12.01
N LEU A 130 -4.06 -20.32 10.91
CA LEU A 130 -4.15 -19.61 9.63
C LEU A 130 -5.60 -19.57 9.11
N GLN A 131 -6.30 -20.71 9.13
CA GLN A 131 -7.70 -20.78 8.72
C GLN A 131 -8.59 -19.91 9.59
N LYS A 132 -8.45 -19.98 10.92
CA LYS A 132 -9.23 -19.15 11.86
C LYS A 132 -8.91 -17.66 11.73
N GLY A 133 -7.69 -17.31 11.37
CA GLY A 133 -7.30 -15.91 11.09
C GLY A 133 -7.86 -15.38 9.77
N GLU A 134 -8.08 -16.27 8.78
CA GLU A 134 -8.70 -15.92 7.50
C GLU A 134 -10.17 -15.49 7.67
N ASP A 135 -10.92 -16.12 8.54
CA ASP A 135 -12.37 -15.92 8.69
C ASP A 135 -12.75 -14.47 9.04
N PRO A 136 -12.17 -13.79 10.03
CA PRO A 136 -12.48 -12.38 10.31
C PRO A 136 -12.13 -11.45 9.14
N LEU A 137 -11.02 -11.70 8.45
CA LEU A 137 -10.62 -10.93 7.27
C LEU A 137 -11.59 -11.14 6.11
N ARG A 138 -12.01 -12.38 5.87
CA ARG A 138 -13.04 -12.73 4.89
C ARG A 138 -14.35 -12.00 5.17
N GLN A 139 -14.81 -12.02 6.43
CA GLN A 139 -16.03 -11.32 6.84
C GLN A 139 -15.94 -9.80 6.61
N PHE A 140 -14.79 -9.19 6.92
CA PHE A 140 -14.55 -7.78 6.65
C PHE A 140 -14.63 -7.48 5.15
N MET A 141 -13.86 -8.20 4.32
CA MET A 141 -13.86 -8.00 2.88
C MET A 141 -15.23 -8.26 2.24
N ALA A 142 -15.94 -9.32 2.68
CA ALA A 142 -17.25 -9.65 2.17
C ALA A 142 -18.28 -8.54 2.41
N LYS A 143 -18.22 -7.82 3.55
CA LYS A 143 -19.09 -6.70 3.85
C LYS A 143 -18.84 -5.48 2.97
N GLN A 144 -17.59 -5.26 2.56
CA GLN A 144 -17.18 -4.10 1.79
C GLN A 144 -17.21 -4.36 0.27
N THR A 145 -17.23 -5.63 -0.15
CA THR A 145 -17.26 -5.99 -1.58
C THR A 145 -18.65 -5.79 -2.17
N ARG A 146 -18.73 -5.04 -3.25
CA ARG A 146 -19.97 -4.83 -4.00
C ARG A 146 -20.31 -6.09 -4.78
N GLN A 147 -21.60 -6.45 -4.80
CA GLN A 147 -22.09 -7.63 -5.52
C GLN A 147 -21.76 -7.59 -7.02
N ALA A 148 -21.81 -6.42 -7.64
CA ALA A 148 -21.47 -6.25 -9.04
C ALA A 148 -20.00 -6.60 -9.34
N ASP A 149 -19.08 -6.18 -8.47
CA ASP A 149 -17.65 -6.45 -8.63
C ASP A 149 -17.35 -7.93 -8.36
N LEU A 150 -17.97 -8.52 -7.35
CA LEU A 150 -17.86 -9.96 -7.09
C LEU A 150 -18.35 -10.79 -8.29
N SER A 151 -19.52 -10.45 -8.83
CA SER A 151 -20.11 -11.18 -9.97
C SER A 151 -19.24 -11.11 -11.21
N LEU A 152 -18.51 -10.01 -11.42
CA LEU A 152 -17.53 -9.89 -12.49
C LEU A 152 -16.43 -10.94 -12.37
N PHE A 153 -15.80 -11.05 -11.18
CA PHE A 153 -14.72 -12.03 -10.95
C PHE A 153 -15.21 -13.48 -10.93
N VAL A 154 -16.43 -13.73 -10.44
CA VAL A 154 -17.06 -15.06 -10.54
C VAL A 154 -17.22 -15.48 -12.00
N LYS A 155 -17.71 -14.57 -12.88
CA LYS A 155 -17.82 -14.81 -14.31
C LYS A 155 -16.47 -15.03 -14.98
N LEU A 156 -15.46 -14.21 -14.66
CA LEU A 156 -14.11 -14.35 -15.21
C LEU A 156 -13.47 -15.68 -14.81
N ALA A 157 -13.74 -16.16 -13.59
CA ALA A 157 -13.27 -17.44 -13.08
C ALA A 157 -14.11 -18.65 -13.57
N LYS A 158 -15.15 -18.41 -14.38
CA LYS A 158 -16.08 -19.43 -14.89
C LYS A 158 -16.69 -20.30 -13.77
N LEU A 159 -16.96 -19.71 -12.61
CA LEU A 159 -17.67 -20.40 -11.53
C LEU A 159 -19.18 -20.30 -11.75
N GLU A 160 -19.90 -21.24 -11.11
CA GLU A 160 -21.36 -21.25 -11.18
C GLU A 160 -21.97 -19.97 -10.60
N PRO A 161 -23.08 -19.49 -11.17
CA PRO A 161 -23.83 -18.37 -10.62
C PRO A 161 -24.42 -18.73 -9.25
N GLY A 162 -24.32 -17.80 -8.28
CA GLY A 162 -24.82 -18.01 -6.90
C GLY A 162 -23.76 -17.94 -5.81
N VAL A 163 -22.47 -17.76 -6.19
CA VAL A 163 -21.40 -17.53 -5.22
C VAL A 163 -21.59 -16.19 -4.54
N THR A 164 -21.75 -16.21 -3.22
CA THR A 164 -21.84 -14.99 -2.38
C THR A 164 -20.46 -14.56 -1.92
N ALA A 165 -20.32 -13.33 -1.43
CA ALA A 165 -19.04 -12.82 -0.92
C ALA A 165 -18.49 -13.64 0.26
N GLN A 166 -19.38 -14.28 1.04
CA GLN A 166 -18.99 -15.13 2.17
C GLN A 166 -18.48 -16.51 1.72
N THR A 167 -19.02 -17.06 0.63
CA THR A 167 -18.66 -18.38 0.10
C THR A 167 -17.61 -18.35 -0.99
N ALA A 168 -17.30 -17.16 -1.50
CA ALA A 168 -16.30 -16.98 -2.57
C ALA A 168 -14.89 -17.41 -2.10
N PRO A 169 -14.12 -18.13 -2.92
CA PRO A 169 -12.72 -18.39 -2.65
C PRO A 169 -11.93 -17.09 -2.50
N MET A 170 -10.92 -17.05 -1.60
CA MET A 170 -10.11 -15.83 -1.37
C MET A 170 -9.48 -15.28 -2.64
N ARG A 171 -9.05 -16.13 -3.56
CA ARG A 171 -8.50 -15.76 -4.88
C ARG A 171 -9.46 -14.92 -5.74
N ILE A 172 -10.76 -14.94 -5.44
CA ILE A 172 -11.80 -14.18 -6.12
C ILE A 172 -12.23 -12.99 -5.26
N LEU A 173 -12.41 -13.22 -3.97
CA LEU A 173 -12.86 -12.20 -3.03
C LEU A 173 -11.85 -11.05 -2.91
N VAL A 174 -10.54 -11.34 -2.80
CA VAL A 174 -9.50 -10.31 -2.66
C VAL A 174 -9.50 -9.33 -3.84
N PRO A 175 -9.39 -9.75 -5.11
CA PRO A 175 -9.41 -8.79 -6.22
C PRO A 175 -10.77 -8.09 -6.38
N ALA A 176 -11.89 -8.75 -6.10
CA ALA A 176 -13.20 -8.11 -6.10
C ALA A 176 -13.30 -7.02 -5.03
N PHE A 177 -12.79 -7.30 -3.83
CA PHE A 177 -12.70 -6.33 -2.73
C PHE A 177 -11.84 -5.12 -3.12
N VAL A 178 -10.63 -5.34 -3.65
CA VAL A 178 -9.74 -4.23 -4.05
C VAL A 178 -10.41 -3.32 -5.08
N ILE A 179 -11.08 -3.88 -6.09
CA ILE A 179 -11.82 -3.07 -7.08
C ILE A 179 -12.98 -2.32 -6.42
N SER A 180 -13.71 -2.94 -5.49
CA SER A 180 -14.77 -2.28 -4.73
C SER A 180 -14.25 -1.13 -3.87
N GLU A 181 -13.10 -1.31 -3.23
CA GLU A 181 -12.42 -0.27 -2.45
C GLU A 181 -11.97 0.90 -3.31
N LEU A 182 -11.37 0.62 -4.49
CA LEU A 182 -11.00 1.64 -5.46
C LEU A 182 -12.20 2.46 -5.93
N LYS A 183 -13.31 1.80 -6.30
CA LYS A 183 -14.54 2.49 -6.70
C LYS A 183 -15.11 3.35 -5.58
N SER A 184 -15.13 2.85 -4.37
CA SER A 184 -15.61 3.59 -3.19
C SER A 184 -14.72 4.80 -2.91
N ALA A 185 -13.39 4.63 -2.98
CA ALA A 185 -12.43 5.71 -2.81
C ALA A 185 -12.63 6.83 -3.83
N PHE A 186 -12.79 6.48 -5.11
CA PHE A 186 -13.05 7.48 -6.15
C PHE A 186 -14.41 8.16 -6.01
N GLN A 187 -15.45 7.44 -5.57
CA GLN A 187 -16.75 8.05 -5.31
C GLN A 187 -16.70 9.06 -4.17
N ILE A 188 -16.09 8.69 -3.04
CA ILE A 188 -15.90 9.60 -1.90
C ILE A 188 -15.03 10.78 -2.32
N GLY A 189 -13.90 10.53 -2.99
CA GLY A 189 -13.00 11.56 -3.45
C GLY A 189 -13.67 12.53 -4.43
N PHE A 190 -14.51 12.04 -5.33
CA PHE A 190 -15.29 12.88 -6.24
C PHE A 190 -16.27 13.78 -5.49
N MET A 191 -17.00 13.23 -4.50
CA MET A 191 -17.93 14.02 -3.69
C MET A 191 -17.19 15.14 -2.92
N VAL A 192 -16.02 14.82 -2.38
CA VAL A 192 -15.17 15.81 -1.70
C VAL A 192 -14.65 16.86 -2.69
N PHE A 193 -14.39 16.50 -3.95
CA PHE A 193 -13.85 17.40 -4.95
C PHE A 193 -14.86 18.44 -5.44
N ILE A 194 -16.16 18.11 -5.51
CA ILE A 194 -17.20 18.97 -6.08
C ILE A 194 -17.24 20.39 -5.47
N PRO A 195 -17.30 20.59 -4.13
CA PRO A 195 -17.36 21.93 -3.57
C PRO A 195 -16.13 22.78 -3.90
N PHE A 196 -14.96 22.16 -3.97
CA PHE A 196 -13.73 22.88 -4.34
C PHE A 196 -13.67 23.23 -5.82
N LEU A 197 -14.22 22.37 -6.68
CA LEU A 197 -14.34 22.64 -8.11
C LEU A 197 -15.28 23.84 -8.37
N VAL A 198 -16.37 23.96 -7.62
CA VAL A 198 -17.28 25.12 -7.73
C VAL A 198 -16.53 26.41 -7.39
N ILE A 199 -15.72 26.41 -6.32
CA ILE A 199 -14.89 27.58 -5.98
C ILE A 199 -13.92 27.93 -7.13
N ASP A 200 -13.25 26.94 -7.72
CA ASP A 200 -12.34 27.17 -8.84
C ASP A 200 -13.04 27.84 -10.03
N ILE A 201 -14.22 27.34 -10.38
CA ILE A 201 -15.01 27.89 -11.50
C ILE A 201 -15.46 29.32 -11.22
N VAL A 202 -15.95 29.61 -10.00
CA VAL A 202 -16.39 30.97 -9.61
C VAL A 202 -15.23 31.93 -9.65
N VAL A 203 -14.09 31.58 -9.03
CA VAL A 203 -12.89 32.44 -9.03
C VAL A 203 -12.37 32.66 -10.45
N ALA A 204 -12.31 31.61 -11.28
CA ALA A 204 -11.90 31.74 -12.67
C ALA A 204 -12.82 32.66 -13.46
N SER A 205 -14.13 32.56 -13.29
CA SER A 205 -15.12 33.43 -13.97
C SER A 205 -14.96 34.87 -13.58
N VAL A 206 -14.74 35.18 -12.30
CA VAL A 206 -14.50 36.55 -11.81
C VAL A 206 -13.20 37.12 -12.38
N LEU A 207 -12.10 36.37 -12.34
CA LEU A 207 -10.81 36.82 -12.88
C LEU A 207 -10.87 37.09 -14.38
N MET A 208 -11.54 36.23 -15.14
CA MET A 208 -11.74 36.42 -16.58
C MET A 208 -12.57 37.66 -16.87
N SER A 209 -13.63 37.96 -16.09
CA SER A 209 -14.48 39.16 -16.27
C SER A 209 -13.71 40.45 -15.99
N LEU A 210 -12.71 40.41 -15.11
CA LEU A 210 -11.82 41.54 -14.80
C LEU A 210 -10.66 41.69 -15.80
N GLY A 211 -10.58 40.81 -16.82
CA GLY A 211 -9.50 40.81 -17.80
C GLY A 211 -8.15 40.29 -17.29
N MET A 212 -8.12 39.66 -16.10
CA MET A 212 -6.88 39.19 -15.46
C MET A 212 -6.49 37.80 -15.96
N MET A 213 -6.30 37.64 -17.28
CA MET A 213 -6.02 36.31 -17.89
C MET A 213 -4.65 35.71 -17.53
N MET A 214 -3.70 36.52 -17.06
CA MET A 214 -2.35 36.05 -16.71
C MET A 214 -2.23 35.49 -15.28
N LEU A 215 -3.22 35.74 -14.42
CA LEU A 215 -3.22 35.17 -13.07
C LEU A 215 -3.78 33.75 -13.06
N SER A 216 -3.08 32.85 -12.37
CA SER A 216 -3.56 31.49 -12.18
C SER A 216 -4.78 31.48 -11.25
N PRO A 217 -5.98 31.07 -11.72
CA PRO A 217 -7.18 31.01 -10.89
C PRO A 217 -7.01 30.09 -9.67
N VAL A 218 -6.23 29.01 -9.81
CA VAL A 218 -5.98 28.04 -8.75
C VAL A 218 -5.28 28.65 -7.54
N LEU A 219 -4.31 29.54 -7.76
CA LEU A 219 -3.60 30.22 -6.67
C LEU A 219 -4.50 31.20 -5.91
N VAL A 220 -5.40 31.89 -6.63
CA VAL A 220 -6.36 32.82 -6.01
C VAL A 220 -7.47 32.06 -5.29
N ALA A 221 -7.89 30.89 -5.78
CA ALA A 221 -8.90 30.06 -5.17
C ALA A 221 -8.43 29.36 -3.88
N LEU A 222 -7.13 29.13 -3.71
CA LEU A 222 -6.55 28.36 -2.60
C LEU A 222 -6.99 28.85 -1.21
N PRO A 223 -6.89 30.16 -0.85
CA PRO A 223 -7.34 30.64 0.47
C PRO A 223 -8.83 30.40 0.70
N PHE A 224 -9.68 30.53 -0.31
CA PHE A 224 -11.12 30.28 -0.20
C PHE A 224 -11.42 28.78 0.03
N LYS A 225 -10.68 27.90 -0.62
CA LYS A 225 -10.80 26.44 -0.42
C LYS A 225 -10.40 26.05 1.00
N LEU A 226 -9.27 26.55 1.50
CA LEU A 226 -8.82 26.29 2.86
C LEU A 226 -9.83 26.80 3.90
N MET A 227 -10.36 28.02 3.69
CA MET A 227 -11.37 28.59 4.57
C MET A 227 -12.65 27.74 4.57
N LEU A 228 -13.16 27.33 3.42
CA LEU A 228 -14.32 26.44 3.32
C LEU A 228 -14.08 25.13 4.06
N PHE A 229 -12.91 24.51 3.85
CA PHE A 229 -12.55 23.24 4.47
C PHE A 229 -12.53 23.31 6.00
N VAL A 230 -11.99 24.41 6.55
CA VAL A 230 -11.95 24.64 7.99
C VAL A 230 -13.35 24.94 8.55
N LEU A 231 -14.11 25.81 7.88
CA LEU A 231 -15.47 26.19 8.34
C LEU A 231 -16.47 25.02 8.28
N ALA A 232 -16.33 24.13 7.32
CA ALA A 232 -17.17 22.95 7.18
C ALA A 232 -16.73 21.77 8.07
N ASP A 233 -15.70 21.93 8.89
CA ASP A 233 -15.06 20.83 9.64
C ASP A 233 -14.70 19.64 8.72
N GLY A 234 -14.01 19.94 7.64
CA GLY A 234 -13.73 19.00 6.55
C GLY A 234 -13.02 17.73 7.00
N TRP A 235 -12.19 17.79 8.06
CA TRP A 235 -11.55 16.60 8.60
C TRP A 235 -12.56 15.61 9.21
N ASN A 236 -13.54 16.12 9.96
CA ASN A 236 -14.57 15.29 10.60
C ASN A 236 -15.47 14.64 9.54
N LEU A 237 -15.91 15.43 8.55
CA LEU A 237 -16.70 14.93 7.44
C LEU A 237 -15.97 13.86 6.64
N LEU A 238 -14.67 14.05 6.39
CA LEU A 238 -13.86 13.13 5.62
C LEU A 238 -13.64 11.82 6.38
N VAL A 239 -13.22 11.90 7.65
CA VAL A 239 -13.00 10.71 8.49
C VAL A 239 -14.31 9.96 8.72
N GLY A 240 -15.43 10.67 8.90
CA GLY A 240 -16.73 10.05 9.05
C GLY A 240 -17.28 9.38 7.79
N SER A 241 -16.77 9.73 6.59
CA SER A 241 -17.16 9.11 5.31
C SER A 241 -16.31 7.88 4.93
N LEU A 242 -15.21 7.63 5.63
CA LEU A 242 -14.30 6.50 5.40
C LEU A 242 -14.79 5.22 6.06
#